data_638f1046ee1bf889f82ef8409e180110
#
_entry.id   638f1046ee1bf889f82ef8409e180110
#
_cell.length_a   1.000
_cell.length_b   1.000
_cell.length_c   1.000
_cell.angle_alpha   90.00
_cell.angle_beta   90.00
_cell.angle_gamma   90.00
#
_symmetry.space_group_name_H-M   'P 1'
#
loop_
_entity.id
_entity.type
_entity.pdbx_description
1 polymer ?
#
loop_
_entity_poly.entity_id
_entity_poly.type
_entity_poly.pdbx_seq_one_letter_code
_entity_poly.pdbx_strand_id
1 'polypeptide(L)'
;MGVSHARAQCKPDDAHRKSCSTLRVSATGENSAQSERGSGQSGIRVSVVVPVFRPGPSFDDLIASLDRQSLAPTAFEVLLCDDGSGEPTGARLAEVARTRPHVRVLSLPHSGWPGMPRNHGVDAARGTYVQFVDQDDYLFDTALEKLCDYADANVSDVVVGKEVGIGRPLPSRIFRRDIPDAKLGTDPLLEMLTPHKLFRTAFLRENGIRFPEGRVRLEDHLFVMRAYFAASTISVLASVPCYAWVKEPGSASSARIDPETYFPHLETVLDVVEAHTEPGRLRDRLLRHWFRGKILKRVAGRRMVKYPDDYRERLLDVVTPLVQKRFGPGVDSGLGFPNRIRAALLRADRRADLVSLAGFEAGLTCRAVVTAARWSRGGGLYLTLRVDITNDGRDALVFETVATDASDTDSSASGQKKSTRLTSLPLSSVDGLPPDLLVVDRELRNDRVDVFLREETGDDRHLAGRRPRDLATVAVSIDPLKVFDAQDDSRGGRLIVKVRRAGWTFEVPLHAEPATLARLGRSPMLAGRPCTLVATGDGVVELRREWPGGRMKDAAGRAIRRLRKAVRRG
;
A
#
# COMPACT_ATOMS: atom_id res chain seq x y z
N MET A 1 21.30 33.25 56.88
CA MET A 1 20.02 33.92 57.06
C MET A 1 19.05 33.24 56.10
N GLY A 2 18.28 32.23 56.36
CA GLY A 2 17.37 31.96 57.48
C GLY A 2 15.99 32.49 57.16
N VAL A 3 15.06 31.61 56.88
CA VAL A 3 13.73 31.31 57.41
C VAL A 3 12.87 30.74 56.27
N SER A 4 12.49 29.50 56.12
CA SER A 4 11.72 28.51 56.92
C SER A 4 10.20 28.79 57.00
N HIS A 5 9.46 27.70 56.71
CA HIS A 5 8.08 27.30 57.13
C HIS A 5 6.92 27.73 56.20
N ALA A 6 5.85 26.95 55.94
CA ALA A 6 5.39 25.68 56.55
C ALA A 6 4.38 24.97 55.63
N ARG A 7 4.28 23.64 55.84
CA ARG A 7 3.24 22.71 55.37
C ARG A 7 1.87 23.02 55.98
N ALA A 8 0.80 22.73 55.22
CA ALA A 8 -0.41 22.22 55.84
C ALA A 8 -1.05 21.14 54.96
N GLN A 9 -1.05 19.90 55.47
CA GLN A 9 -1.90 18.77 55.08
C GLN A 9 -3.26 18.92 55.79
N CYS A 10 -4.35 18.54 55.11
CA CYS A 10 -5.52 17.96 55.77
C CYS A 10 -6.22 16.97 54.87
N LYS A 11 -6.34 15.75 55.31
CA LYS A 11 -7.26 14.66 54.96
C LYS A 11 -8.25 14.49 56.14
N PRO A 12 -9.21 13.55 56.06
CA PRO A 12 -10.50 13.46 55.34
C PRO A 12 -11.65 13.36 56.36
N ASP A 13 -12.90 13.31 55.97
CA ASP A 13 -13.88 12.47 56.68
C ASP A 13 -15.22 12.26 55.93
N ASP A 14 -15.79 11.14 56.25
CA ASP A 14 -16.86 10.30 55.77
C ASP A 14 -18.31 10.84 55.87
N ALA A 15 -19.16 10.19 55.02
CA ALA A 15 -20.50 9.69 55.30
C ALA A 15 -21.70 10.67 55.33
N HIS A 16 -22.65 10.46 54.39
CA HIS A 16 -23.98 9.95 54.76
C HIS A 16 -24.85 9.60 53.56
N ARG A 17 -25.27 8.33 53.53
CA ARG A 17 -26.42 7.82 52.76
C ARG A 17 -27.70 8.41 53.29
N LYS A 18 -28.65 8.74 52.39
CA LYS A 18 -30.08 8.41 52.60
C LYS A 18 -30.84 8.37 51.29
N SER A 19 -31.57 7.31 51.15
CA SER A 19 -32.62 6.98 50.17
C SER A 19 -33.90 7.77 50.43
N CYS A 20 -34.69 8.02 49.37
CA CYS A 20 -36.15 7.74 49.32
C CYS A 20 -36.73 8.24 48.00
N SER A 21 -37.26 7.37 47.25
CA SER A 21 -38.65 6.97 46.88
C SER A 21 -39.37 7.88 45.89
N THR A 22 -39.65 7.21 44.76
CA THR A 22 -40.85 7.22 43.89
C THR A 22 -41.91 8.26 44.06
N LEU A 23 -42.26 8.94 42.97
CA LEU A 23 -43.64 9.31 42.63
C LEU A 23 -43.83 9.25 41.08
N ARG A 24 -44.72 8.37 40.68
CA ARG A 24 -45.32 8.36 39.34
C ARG A 24 -46.43 9.42 39.32
N VAL A 25 -46.41 10.24 38.24
CA VAL A 25 -47.64 10.90 37.77
C VAL A 25 -47.66 10.79 36.27
N SER A 26 -48.70 10.10 35.77
CA SER A 26 -49.09 10.06 34.36
C SER A 26 -49.86 11.35 34.04
N ALA A 27 -49.55 11.99 32.93
CA ALA A 27 -50.49 12.84 32.22
C ALA A 27 -50.12 12.89 30.73
N THR A 28 -51.04 12.43 29.96
CA THR A 28 -51.20 12.55 28.52
C THR A 28 -51.20 14.01 28.08
N GLY A 29 -50.48 14.28 26.99
CA GLY A 29 -50.50 15.58 26.31
C GLY A 29 -49.70 15.51 25.00
N GLU A 30 -50.40 15.21 23.91
CA GLU A 30 -49.88 15.43 22.56
C GLU A 30 -49.47 16.88 22.37
N ASN A 31 -48.24 17.12 21.99
CA ASN A 31 -47.88 18.35 21.29
C ASN A 31 -46.74 18.07 20.30
N SER A 32 -47.12 18.00 19.04
CA SER A 32 -46.27 18.03 17.86
C SER A 32 -45.44 19.33 17.87
N ALA A 33 -44.22 19.22 18.31
CA ALA A 33 -43.18 20.23 18.03
C ALA A 33 -42.29 19.63 16.93
N GLN A 34 -42.70 19.81 15.68
CA GLN A 34 -41.80 19.81 14.54
C GLN A 34 -40.80 20.93 14.75
N SER A 35 -39.59 20.56 15.18
CA SER A 35 -38.44 21.44 15.15
C SER A 35 -38.11 21.74 13.68
N GLU A 36 -38.53 22.88 13.22
CA GLU A 36 -38.02 23.55 12.04
C GLU A 36 -36.51 23.78 12.22
N ARG A 37 -35.71 22.84 11.76
CA ARG A 37 -34.30 23.10 11.51
C ARG A 37 -34.22 23.96 10.25
N GLY A 38 -33.84 25.22 10.43
CA GLY A 38 -33.74 26.24 9.42
C GLY A 38 -33.04 25.77 8.16
N SER A 39 -33.75 25.87 7.06
CA SER A 39 -33.32 25.69 5.68
C SER A 39 -32.40 26.84 5.27
N GLY A 40 -31.08 26.60 5.36
CA GLY A 40 -30.03 27.44 4.78
C GLY A 40 -28.93 26.61 4.12
N GLN A 41 -29.12 25.30 3.96
CA GLN A 41 -28.15 24.48 3.24
C GLN A 41 -28.40 24.56 1.74
N SER A 42 -27.40 25.05 0.98
CA SER A 42 -27.34 24.84 -0.47
C SER A 42 -27.56 23.34 -0.72
N GLY A 43 -28.42 22.96 -1.66
CA GLY A 43 -28.71 21.56 -1.99
C GLY A 43 -27.50 20.79 -2.54
N ILE A 44 -26.29 21.36 -2.46
CA ILE A 44 -25.02 20.77 -2.92
C ILE A 44 -24.43 19.89 -1.82
N ARG A 45 -24.37 18.60 -2.07
CA ARG A 45 -23.78 17.61 -1.14
C ARG A 45 -22.25 17.66 -1.17
N VAL A 46 -21.64 17.76 -2.36
CA VAL A 46 -20.18 17.71 -2.50
C VAL A 46 -19.67 18.72 -3.53
N SER A 47 -18.55 19.37 -3.19
CA SER A 47 -17.73 20.17 -4.10
C SER A 47 -16.53 19.32 -4.53
N VAL A 48 -16.44 19.01 -5.82
CA VAL A 48 -15.29 18.36 -6.42
C VAL A 48 -14.24 19.43 -6.74
N VAL A 49 -13.08 19.36 -6.08
CA VAL A 49 -11.99 20.33 -6.24
C VAL A 49 -10.89 19.72 -7.10
N VAL A 50 -10.64 20.31 -8.26
CA VAL A 50 -9.66 19.85 -9.24
C VAL A 50 -8.58 20.93 -9.43
N PRO A 51 -7.34 20.72 -8.93
CA PRO A 51 -6.22 21.58 -9.29
C PRO A 51 -5.86 21.34 -10.76
N VAL A 52 -5.79 22.40 -11.56
CA VAL A 52 -5.53 22.32 -13.01
C VAL A 52 -4.30 23.12 -13.37
N PHE A 53 -3.36 22.50 -14.09
CA PHE A 53 -2.24 23.19 -14.74
C PHE A 53 -1.88 22.50 -16.05
N ARG A 54 -2.14 23.17 -17.18
CA ARG A 54 -1.83 22.67 -18.54
C ARG A 54 -2.20 21.19 -18.73
N PRO A 55 -3.48 20.82 -18.57
CA PRO A 55 -3.91 19.43 -18.52
C PRO A 55 -3.73 18.75 -19.88
N GLY A 56 -3.28 17.49 -19.82
CA GLY A 56 -3.16 16.59 -20.96
C GLY A 56 -4.51 16.02 -21.44
N PRO A 57 -4.47 14.99 -22.31
CA PRO A 57 -5.68 14.31 -22.81
C PRO A 57 -6.53 13.65 -21.73
N SER A 58 -5.91 13.09 -20.67
CA SER A 58 -6.59 12.44 -19.54
C SER A 58 -7.59 13.36 -18.81
N PHE A 59 -7.48 14.68 -18.98
CA PHE A 59 -8.48 15.61 -18.46
C PHE A 59 -9.89 15.39 -19.08
N ASP A 60 -9.98 14.92 -20.32
CA ASP A 60 -11.26 14.59 -20.93
C ASP A 60 -11.90 13.36 -20.28
N ASP A 61 -11.10 12.38 -19.84
CA ASP A 61 -11.58 11.22 -19.08
C ASP A 61 -12.12 11.65 -17.71
N LEU A 62 -11.46 12.60 -17.03
CA LEU A 62 -11.97 13.20 -15.80
C LEU A 62 -13.34 13.84 -16.03
N ILE A 63 -13.47 14.75 -17.01
CA ILE A 63 -14.73 15.44 -17.29
C ILE A 63 -15.83 14.43 -17.66
N ALA A 64 -15.53 13.46 -18.50
CA ALA A 64 -16.47 12.40 -18.85
C ALA A 64 -16.90 11.57 -17.62
N SER A 65 -16.03 11.34 -16.65
CA SER A 65 -16.35 10.63 -15.42
C SER A 65 -17.29 11.43 -14.50
N LEU A 66 -17.14 12.75 -14.50
CA LEU A 66 -18.03 13.65 -13.75
C LEU A 66 -19.42 13.73 -14.40
N ASP A 67 -19.49 13.70 -15.73
CA ASP A 67 -20.76 13.67 -16.48
C ASP A 67 -21.56 12.36 -16.24
N ARG A 68 -20.88 11.25 -15.91
CA ARG A 68 -21.49 9.95 -15.64
C ARG A 68 -21.84 9.69 -14.19
N GLN A 69 -21.60 10.65 -13.27
CA GLN A 69 -21.92 10.42 -11.86
C GLN A 69 -23.40 10.14 -11.65
N SER A 70 -23.70 9.15 -10.78
CA SER A 70 -25.09 8.82 -10.38
C SER A 70 -25.73 9.90 -9.51
N LEU A 71 -24.90 10.71 -8.82
CA LEU A 71 -25.37 11.88 -8.09
C LEU A 71 -25.85 12.96 -9.06
N ALA A 72 -27.05 13.49 -8.84
CA ALA A 72 -27.63 14.49 -9.74
C ALA A 72 -26.74 15.74 -9.87
N PRO A 73 -26.58 16.34 -11.09
CA PRO A 73 -25.75 17.53 -11.30
C PRO A 73 -26.13 18.75 -10.42
N THR A 74 -27.36 18.78 -9.92
CA THR A 74 -27.82 19.80 -8.97
C THR A 74 -27.36 19.56 -7.53
N ALA A 75 -26.87 18.35 -7.23
CA ALA A 75 -26.43 17.95 -5.90
C ALA A 75 -24.90 17.98 -5.72
N PHE A 76 -24.14 18.32 -6.76
CA PHE A 76 -22.70 18.56 -6.65
C PHE A 76 -22.25 19.74 -7.51
N GLU A 77 -21.09 20.29 -7.19
CA GLU A 77 -20.38 21.25 -8.02
C GLU A 77 -18.96 20.79 -8.30
N VAL A 78 -18.39 21.28 -9.41
CA VAL A 78 -16.99 21.05 -9.77
C VAL A 78 -16.27 22.40 -9.80
N LEU A 79 -15.16 22.49 -9.07
CA LEU A 79 -14.30 23.67 -9.00
C LEU A 79 -12.99 23.34 -9.72
N LEU A 80 -12.86 23.81 -10.96
CA LEU A 80 -11.64 23.72 -11.75
C LEU A 80 -10.72 24.89 -11.34
N CYS A 81 -9.74 24.60 -10.48
CA CYS A 81 -8.83 25.58 -9.91
C CYS A 81 -7.59 25.71 -10.81
N ASP A 82 -7.64 26.60 -11.79
CA ASP A 82 -6.57 26.82 -12.76
C ASP A 82 -5.39 27.57 -12.15
N ASP A 83 -4.25 26.92 -12.03
CA ASP A 83 -3.00 27.46 -11.49
C ASP A 83 -2.22 28.30 -12.53
N GLY A 84 -2.91 29.23 -13.18
CA GLY A 84 -2.27 30.15 -14.13
C GLY A 84 -1.75 29.45 -15.40
N SER A 85 -2.52 28.55 -15.97
CA SER A 85 -2.12 27.78 -17.17
C SER A 85 -1.92 28.64 -18.42
N GLY A 86 -2.63 29.77 -18.51
CA GLY A 86 -2.70 30.58 -19.73
C GLY A 86 -3.50 29.93 -20.85
N GLU A 87 -3.40 30.52 -22.07
CA GLU A 87 -4.04 29.95 -23.27
C GLU A 87 -3.18 28.80 -23.87
N PRO A 88 -3.77 27.75 -24.46
CA PRO A 88 -5.22 27.59 -24.74
C PRO A 88 -6.02 26.93 -23.59
N THR A 89 -5.43 26.69 -22.43
CA THR A 89 -6.11 26.00 -21.31
C THR A 89 -7.30 26.80 -20.81
N GLY A 90 -7.16 28.13 -20.65
CA GLY A 90 -8.24 28.97 -20.19
C GLY A 90 -9.49 28.83 -21.05
N ALA A 91 -9.35 28.86 -22.39
CA ALA A 91 -10.48 28.67 -23.33
C ALA A 91 -11.10 27.25 -23.17
N ARG A 92 -10.27 26.20 -22.99
CA ARG A 92 -10.77 24.83 -22.79
C ARG A 92 -11.60 24.71 -21.48
N LEU A 93 -11.14 25.31 -20.39
CA LEU A 93 -11.86 25.29 -19.12
C LEU A 93 -13.15 26.11 -19.18
N ALA A 94 -13.13 27.28 -19.86
CA ALA A 94 -14.32 28.09 -20.08
C ALA A 94 -15.38 27.34 -20.90
N GLU A 95 -14.99 26.58 -21.93
CA GLU A 95 -15.91 25.75 -22.72
C GLU A 95 -16.53 24.61 -21.88
N VAL A 96 -15.75 23.96 -21.01
CA VAL A 96 -16.26 22.95 -20.07
C VAL A 96 -17.33 23.55 -19.15
N ALA A 97 -17.09 24.74 -18.59
CA ALA A 97 -18.02 25.42 -17.67
C ALA A 97 -19.25 25.94 -18.43
N ARG A 98 -19.12 26.39 -19.67
CA ARG A 98 -20.23 26.91 -20.50
C ARG A 98 -21.30 25.85 -20.73
N THR A 99 -20.91 24.59 -20.87
CA THR A 99 -21.83 23.48 -21.17
C THR A 99 -22.33 22.76 -19.92
N ARG A 100 -21.80 23.10 -18.72
CA ARG A 100 -22.09 22.42 -17.45
C ARG A 100 -22.32 23.42 -16.32
N PRO A 101 -23.60 23.78 -16.02
CA PRO A 101 -23.92 24.82 -15.01
C PRO A 101 -23.39 24.57 -13.61
N HIS A 102 -23.07 23.30 -13.26
CA HIS A 102 -22.49 22.91 -12.00
C HIS A 102 -20.96 22.99 -11.96
N VAL A 103 -20.30 23.37 -13.08
CA VAL A 103 -18.86 23.55 -13.17
C VAL A 103 -18.51 25.04 -13.08
N ARG A 104 -17.53 25.35 -12.25
CA ARG A 104 -16.98 26.70 -12.05
C ARG A 104 -15.47 26.68 -12.24
N VAL A 105 -14.92 27.66 -12.93
CA VAL A 105 -13.49 27.88 -13.08
C VAL A 105 -13.02 28.94 -12.11
N LEU A 106 -11.98 28.64 -11.36
CA LEU A 106 -11.28 29.60 -10.49
C LEU A 106 -9.90 29.85 -11.11
N SER A 107 -9.74 31.01 -11.77
CA SER A 107 -8.45 31.40 -12.36
C SER A 107 -7.54 31.99 -11.28
N LEU A 108 -6.40 31.38 -11.04
CA LEU A 108 -5.47 31.72 -9.97
C LEU A 108 -4.11 32.14 -10.55
N PRO A 109 -3.32 32.94 -9.81
CA PRO A 109 -1.92 33.14 -10.14
C PRO A 109 -1.16 31.81 -10.11
N HIS A 110 -0.14 31.64 -10.97
CA HIS A 110 0.64 30.42 -11.01
C HIS A 110 1.47 30.22 -9.71
N SER A 111 1.20 29.17 -8.99
CA SER A 111 1.91 28.77 -7.76
C SER A 111 2.94 27.66 -7.98
N GLY A 112 2.78 26.90 -9.06
CA GLY A 112 3.65 25.80 -9.46
C GLY A 112 3.49 24.51 -8.63
N TRP A 113 2.47 24.45 -7.77
CA TRP A 113 2.18 23.28 -6.93
C TRP A 113 0.68 23.18 -6.59
N PRO A 114 0.09 21.99 -6.46
CA PRO A 114 -1.36 21.83 -6.30
C PRO A 114 -1.94 22.31 -4.96
N GLY A 115 -1.12 22.64 -3.97
CA GLY A 115 -1.56 23.00 -2.62
C GLY A 115 -2.42 24.28 -2.62
N MET A 116 -1.94 25.35 -3.21
CA MET A 116 -2.66 26.63 -3.28
C MET A 116 -3.99 26.51 -4.05
N PRO A 117 -4.04 25.93 -5.27
CA PRO A 117 -5.29 25.68 -5.98
C PRO A 117 -6.30 24.86 -5.17
N ARG A 118 -5.86 23.80 -4.48
CA ARG A 118 -6.74 23.00 -3.61
C ARG A 118 -7.31 23.83 -2.45
N ASN A 119 -6.49 24.70 -1.83
CA ASN A 119 -6.93 25.58 -0.76
C ASN A 119 -8.02 26.56 -1.24
N HIS A 120 -7.81 27.21 -2.39
CA HIS A 120 -8.82 28.10 -2.99
C HIS A 120 -10.11 27.35 -3.34
N GLY A 121 -10.00 26.08 -3.79
CA GLY A 121 -11.15 25.22 -4.00
C GLY A 121 -11.93 24.96 -2.72
N VAL A 122 -11.26 24.69 -1.58
CA VAL A 122 -11.92 24.53 -0.27
C VAL A 122 -12.60 25.83 0.17
N ASP A 123 -11.95 26.99 -0.03
CA ASP A 123 -12.54 28.29 0.33
C ASP A 123 -13.79 28.59 -0.49
N ALA A 124 -13.81 28.24 -1.78
CA ALA A 124 -14.94 28.47 -2.69
C ALA A 124 -16.02 27.39 -2.64
N ALA A 125 -15.78 26.26 -1.97
CA ALA A 125 -16.69 25.13 -1.89
C ALA A 125 -17.99 25.47 -1.18
N ARG A 126 -19.11 25.04 -1.77
CA ARG A 126 -20.47 25.20 -1.22
C ARG A 126 -21.07 23.90 -0.72
N GLY A 127 -20.46 22.77 -1.10
CA GLY A 127 -20.90 21.44 -0.70
C GLY A 127 -20.66 21.13 0.78
N THR A 128 -21.50 20.29 1.34
CA THR A 128 -21.31 19.72 2.69
C THR A 128 -19.97 19.04 2.80
N TYR A 129 -19.54 18.40 1.71
CA TYR A 129 -18.26 17.72 1.57
C TYR A 129 -17.40 18.32 0.48
N VAL A 130 -16.09 18.10 0.56
CA VAL A 130 -15.09 18.34 -0.48
C VAL A 130 -14.47 17.02 -0.91
N GLN A 131 -14.42 16.75 -2.21
CA GLN A 131 -13.68 15.65 -2.81
C GLN A 131 -12.56 16.23 -3.68
N PHE A 132 -11.30 15.92 -3.39
CA PHE A 132 -10.18 16.28 -4.26
C PHE A 132 -10.01 15.24 -5.37
N VAL A 133 -9.83 15.73 -6.61
CA VAL A 133 -9.55 14.88 -7.78
C VAL A 133 -8.43 15.52 -8.59
N ASP A 134 -7.38 14.77 -8.92
CA ASP A 134 -6.30 15.26 -9.77
C ASP A 134 -6.73 15.28 -11.24
N GLN A 135 -6.17 16.20 -12.03
CA GLN A 135 -6.60 16.47 -13.41
C GLN A 135 -6.36 15.31 -14.40
N ASP A 136 -5.54 14.34 -14.02
CA ASP A 136 -5.11 13.17 -14.80
C ASP A 136 -5.72 11.85 -14.28
N ASP A 137 -6.64 11.95 -13.32
CA ASP A 137 -7.36 10.83 -12.70
C ASP A 137 -8.87 10.93 -12.99
N TYR A 138 -9.66 9.94 -12.57
CA TYR A 138 -11.12 9.98 -12.72
C TYR A 138 -11.86 9.26 -11.59
N LEU A 139 -13.17 9.54 -11.49
CA LEU A 139 -14.06 8.90 -10.51
C LEU A 139 -14.85 7.77 -11.17
N PHE A 140 -15.18 6.74 -10.39
CA PHE A 140 -16.16 5.73 -10.81
C PHE A 140 -17.57 6.29 -10.74
N ASP A 141 -18.47 5.82 -11.59
CA ASP A 141 -19.78 6.44 -11.88
C ASP A 141 -20.69 6.63 -10.65
N THR A 142 -20.54 5.81 -9.59
CA THR A 142 -21.33 5.94 -8.35
C THR A 142 -20.55 6.57 -7.19
N ALA A 143 -19.34 7.07 -7.44
CA ALA A 143 -18.40 7.45 -6.38
C ALA A 143 -18.94 8.56 -5.48
N LEU A 144 -19.40 9.68 -6.06
CA LEU A 144 -19.85 10.83 -5.27
C LEU A 144 -21.07 10.49 -4.41
N GLU A 145 -22.05 9.79 -4.96
CA GLU A 145 -23.23 9.34 -4.21
C GLU A 145 -22.83 8.44 -3.04
N LYS A 146 -22.06 7.37 -3.30
CA LYS A 146 -21.70 6.38 -2.28
C LYS A 146 -20.78 6.94 -1.21
N LEU A 147 -19.87 7.85 -1.55
CA LEU A 147 -19.03 8.55 -0.59
C LEU A 147 -19.85 9.44 0.34
N CYS A 148 -20.77 10.24 -0.22
CA CYS A 148 -21.65 11.11 0.58
C CYS A 148 -22.61 10.28 1.47
N ASP A 149 -23.24 9.24 0.93
CA ASP A 149 -24.13 8.37 1.70
C ASP A 149 -23.39 7.70 2.87
N TYR A 150 -22.16 7.25 2.63
CA TYR A 150 -21.34 6.62 3.67
C TYR A 150 -20.86 7.61 4.72
N ALA A 151 -20.53 8.84 4.30
CA ALA A 151 -20.18 9.94 5.21
C ALA A 151 -21.36 10.33 6.11
N ASP A 152 -22.55 10.48 5.53
CA ASP A 152 -23.79 10.82 6.26
C ASP A 152 -24.16 9.71 7.27
N ALA A 153 -24.10 8.45 6.84
CA ALA A 153 -24.45 7.30 7.68
C ALA A 153 -23.52 7.12 8.90
N ASN A 154 -22.25 7.51 8.77
CA ASN A 154 -21.24 7.36 9.83
C ASN A 154 -20.85 8.68 10.49
N VAL A 155 -21.48 9.79 10.13
CA VAL A 155 -21.15 11.15 10.61
C VAL A 155 -19.64 11.42 10.48
N SER A 156 -19.09 11.13 9.30
CA SER A 156 -17.64 11.13 9.09
C SER A 156 -17.09 12.53 8.80
N ASP A 157 -15.97 12.86 9.42
CA ASP A 157 -15.17 14.04 9.03
C ASP A 157 -14.32 13.74 7.79
N VAL A 158 -13.86 12.47 7.66
CA VAL A 158 -13.04 11.99 6.55
C VAL A 158 -13.53 10.62 6.09
N VAL A 159 -13.76 10.44 4.79
CA VAL A 159 -14.01 9.12 4.18
C VAL A 159 -12.88 8.77 3.21
N VAL A 160 -12.21 7.66 3.48
CA VAL A 160 -11.22 7.05 2.57
C VAL A 160 -11.97 6.14 1.61
N GLY A 161 -12.29 6.64 0.42
CA GLY A 161 -12.90 5.86 -0.65
C GLY A 161 -11.90 4.89 -1.29
N LYS A 162 -12.39 3.75 -1.79
CA LYS A 162 -11.54 2.77 -2.47
C LYS A 162 -10.89 3.35 -3.71
N GLU A 163 -9.56 3.44 -3.69
CA GLU A 163 -8.76 3.78 -4.85
C GLU A 163 -8.38 2.52 -5.66
N VAL A 164 -8.44 2.61 -6.97
CA VAL A 164 -8.05 1.57 -7.92
C VAL A 164 -6.91 2.10 -8.78
N GLY A 165 -5.80 1.37 -8.82
CA GLY A 165 -4.64 1.77 -9.64
C GLY A 165 -4.81 1.34 -11.09
N ILE A 166 -4.76 2.28 -12.02
CA ILE A 166 -4.76 2.02 -13.46
C ILE A 166 -3.31 2.08 -13.96
N GLY A 167 -2.78 0.92 -14.40
CA GLY A 167 -1.38 0.80 -14.79
C GLY A 167 -0.36 0.91 -13.64
N ARG A 168 -0.83 0.87 -12.39
CA ARG A 168 0.02 0.93 -11.18
C ARG A 168 -0.54 0.08 -10.04
N PRO A 169 0.31 -0.60 -9.25
CA PRO A 169 -0.16 -1.30 -8.05
C PRO A 169 -0.46 -0.32 -6.93
N LEU A 170 -1.52 -0.59 -6.16
CA LEU A 170 -1.88 0.14 -4.94
C LEU A 170 -1.90 -0.79 -3.72
N PRO A 171 -1.74 -0.23 -2.50
CA PRO A 171 -1.97 -0.98 -1.27
C PRO A 171 -3.42 -1.50 -1.20
N SER A 172 -3.58 -2.78 -0.88
CA SER A 172 -4.90 -3.43 -0.83
C SER A 172 -5.42 -3.67 0.59
N ARG A 173 -4.57 -3.54 1.61
CA ARG A 173 -4.95 -3.89 2.99
C ARG A 173 -6.04 -2.99 3.55
N ILE A 174 -5.96 -1.68 3.25
CA ILE A 174 -6.94 -0.69 3.69
C ILE A 174 -8.32 -0.94 3.09
N PHE A 175 -8.40 -1.52 1.89
CA PHE A 175 -9.64 -1.76 1.15
C PHE A 175 -10.14 -3.21 1.24
N ARG A 176 -9.82 -3.94 2.31
CA ARG A 176 -10.32 -5.32 2.51
C ARG A 176 -11.76 -5.40 2.97
N ARG A 177 -12.24 -4.38 3.67
CA ARG A 177 -13.60 -4.26 4.20
C ARG A 177 -13.92 -2.80 4.47
N ASP A 178 -15.20 -2.49 4.54
CA ASP A 178 -15.67 -1.21 5.04
C ASP A 178 -15.36 -1.08 6.54
N ILE A 179 -14.98 0.15 6.96
CA ILE A 179 -14.67 0.46 8.35
C ILE A 179 -15.40 1.77 8.69
N PRO A 180 -16.50 1.72 9.45
CA PRO A 180 -17.27 2.92 9.83
C PRO A 180 -16.49 3.92 10.66
N ASP A 181 -15.61 3.44 11.55
CA ASP A 181 -14.79 4.28 12.44
C ASP A 181 -13.38 3.67 12.53
N ALA A 182 -12.52 4.06 11.60
CA ALA A 182 -11.13 3.59 11.50
C ALA A 182 -10.22 4.34 12.47
N LYS A 183 -9.32 3.62 13.12
CA LYS A 183 -8.43 4.18 14.14
C LYS A 183 -6.99 4.26 13.66
N LEU A 184 -6.41 5.45 13.76
CA LEU A 184 -5.02 5.70 13.44
C LEU A 184 -4.10 4.82 14.32
N GLY A 185 -3.14 4.16 13.68
CA GLY A 185 -2.24 3.22 14.37
C GLY A 185 -2.77 1.80 14.52
N THR A 186 -4.07 1.55 14.39
CA THR A 186 -4.68 0.21 14.38
C THR A 186 -5.03 -0.22 12.96
N ASP A 187 -5.81 0.60 12.28
CA ASP A 187 -6.18 0.36 10.89
C ASP A 187 -5.09 0.91 9.94
N PRO A 188 -4.98 0.38 8.72
CA PRO A 188 -3.86 0.70 7.82
C PRO A 188 -4.02 2.05 7.09
N LEU A 189 -4.53 3.08 7.75
CA LEU A 189 -4.79 4.42 7.21
C LEU A 189 -3.56 5.06 6.54
N LEU A 190 -2.35 4.81 7.08
CA LEU A 190 -1.11 5.35 6.51
C LEU A 190 -0.72 4.73 5.16
N GLU A 191 -1.38 3.67 4.71
CA GLU A 191 -1.11 3.10 3.38
C GLU A 191 -1.59 4.00 2.25
N MET A 192 -2.59 4.86 2.53
CA MET A 192 -3.16 5.82 1.58
C MET A 192 -3.15 7.22 2.19
N LEU A 193 -2.10 7.98 1.93
CA LEU A 193 -1.96 9.39 2.35
C LEU A 193 -2.13 10.37 1.17
N THR A 194 -2.77 9.92 0.10
CA THR A 194 -3.23 10.77 -1.00
C THR A 194 -4.34 11.70 -0.53
N PRO A 195 -4.57 12.85 -1.16
CA PRO A 195 -5.69 13.71 -0.82
C PRO A 195 -7.04 13.24 -1.39
N HIS A 196 -7.08 12.17 -2.16
CA HIS A 196 -8.24 11.63 -2.88
C HIS A 196 -9.34 11.08 -1.96
N LYS A 197 -9.72 11.85 -0.96
CA LYS A 197 -10.68 11.50 0.08
C LYS A 197 -11.81 12.50 0.10
N LEU A 198 -12.96 12.06 0.63
CA LEU A 198 -14.03 12.98 0.95
C LEU A 198 -13.79 13.57 2.34
N PHE A 199 -13.90 14.88 2.46
CA PHE A 199 -13.76 15.61 3.72
C PHE A 199 -15.02 16.45 3.98
N ARG A 200 -15.50 16.51 5.22
CA ARG A 200 -16.55 17.46 5.59
C ARG A 200 -16.00 18.87 5.50
N THR A 201 -16.64 19.73 4.71
CA THR A 201 -16.14 21.09 4.41
C THR A 201 -15.97 21.95 5.65
N ALA A 202 -16.97 21.93 6.54
CA ALA A 202 -16.93 22.66 7.81
C ALA A 202 -15.77 22.18 8.68
N PHE A 203 -15.53 20.85 8.75
CA PHE A 203 -14.41 20.28 9.51
C PHE A 203 -13.05 20.84 9.06
N LEU A 204 -12.81 20.91 7.73
CA LEU A 204 -11.55 21.46 7.22
C LEU A 204 -11.37 22.92 7.62
N ARG A 205 -12.45 23.72 7.50
CA ARG A 205 -12.43 25.16 7.79
C ARG A 205 -12.29 25.46 9.27
N GLU A 206 -13.07 24.80 10.11
CA GLU A 206 -13.09 24.97 11.57
C GLU A 206 -11.76 24.62 12.21
N ASN A 207 -11.06 23.61 11.68
CA ASN A 207 -9.76 23.18 12.18
C ASN A 207 -8.57 23.82 11.44
N GLY A 208 -8.79 24.74 10.50
CA GLY A 208 -7.74 25.38 9.72
C GLY A 208 -6.86 24.42 8.93
N ILE A 209 -7.44 23.28 8.47
CA ILE A 209 -6.70 22.24 7.77
C ILE A 209 -6.52 22.67 6.32
N ARG A 210 -5.29 23.02 5.96
CA ARG A 210 -4.91 23.51 4.64
C ARG A 210 -3.66 22.80 4.14
N PHE A 211 -3.53 22.70 2.82
CA PHE A 211 -2.28 22.30 2.19
C PHE A 211 -1.21 23.38 2.40
N PRO A 212 0.05 23.00 2.57
CA PRO A 212 1.13 23.97 2.49
C PRO A 212 1.19 24.53 1.08
N GLU A 213 1.49 25.82 0.98
CA GLU A 213 1.59 26.53 -0.30
C GLU A 213 3.04 26.58 -0.79
N GLY A 214 3.22 26.79 -2.08
CA GLY A 214 4.52 26.72 -2.72
C GLY A 214 4.99 25.28 -3.00
N ARG A 215 6.25 25.12 -3.40
CA ARG A 215 6.82 23.83 -3.83
C ARG A 215 7.21 22.95 -2.62
N VAL A 216 6.21 22.40 -1.95
CA VAL A 216 6.37 21.53 -0.77
C VAL A 216 6.17 20.08 -1.16
N ARG A 217 7.17 19.22 -0.93
CA ARG A 217 7.03 17.76 -1.09
C ARG A 217 6.29 17.18 0.12
N LEU A 218 5.51 16.10 -0.10
CA LEU A 218 4.68 15.47 0.93
C LEU A 218 3.59 16.40 1.49
N GLU A 219 3.13 17.34 0.69
CA GLU A 219 2.01 18.23 1.03
C GLU A 219 0.73 17.45 1.32
N ASP A 220 0.51 16.36 0.58
CA ASP A 220 -0.56 15.39 0.78
C ASP A 220 -0.45 14.68 2.13
N HIS A 221 0.73 14.16 2.47
CA HIS A 221 0.96 13.54 3.76
C HIS A 221 0.72 14.52 4.92
N LEU A 222 1.19 15.76 4.80
CA LEU A 222 1.03 16.78 5.83
C LEU A 222 -0.44 17.13 6.03
N PHE A 223 -1.18 17.38 4.94
CA PHE A 223 -2.60 17.70 4.97
C PHE A 223 -3.42 16.55 5.57
N VAL A 224 -3.22 15.32 5.05
CA VAL A 224 -3.98 14.15 5.51
C VAL A 224 -3.70 13.81 6.97
N MET A 225 -2.44 13.93 7.42
CA MET A 225 -2.11 13.68 8.83
C MET A 225 -2.74 14.70 9.77
N ARG A 226 -2.76 15.98 9.41
CA ARG A 226 -3.50 17.01 10.17
C ARG A 226 -4.99 16.67 10.23
N ALA A 227 -5.58 16.27 9.11
CA ALA A 227 -6.98 15.86 9.07
C ALA A 227 -7.23 14.60 9.93
N TYR A 228 -6.38 13.59 9.86
CA TYR A 228 -6.56 12.37 10.64
C TYR A 228 -6.44 12.58 12.16
N PHE A 229 -5.57 13.49 12.61
CA PHE A 229 -5.47 13.80 14.04
C PHE A 229 -6.60 14.67 14.56
N ALA A 230 -7.17 15.54 13.72
CA ALA A 230 -8.27 16.42 14.11
C ALA A 230 -9.65 15.74 14.00
N ALA A 231 -9.78 14.70 13.15
CA ALA A 231 -11.06 14.06 12.87
C ALA A 231 -11.62 13.31 14.08
N SER A 232 -12.90 13.51 14.33
CA SER A 232 -13.68 12.72 15.29
C SER A 232 -13.97 11.32 14.72
N THR A 233 -14.33 11.24 13.43
CA THR A 233 -14.62 9.97 12.73
C THR A 233 -13.91 9.93 11.39
N ILE A 234 -13.11 8.87 11.20
CA ILE A 234 -12.49 8.52 9.92
C ILE A 234 -13.13 7.22 9.46
N SER A 235 -13.72 7.20 8.27
CA SER A 235 -14.34 5.99 7.71
C SER A 235 -13.59 5.50 6.47
N VAL A 236 -13.70 4.20 6.17
CA VAL A 236 -13.13 3.58 4.96
C VAL A 236 -14.27 2.91 4.20
N LEU A 237 -14.52 3.34 2.97
CA LEU A 237 -15.45 2.73 2.03
C LEU A 237 -14.66 1.86 1.04
N ALA A 238 -14.66 0.55 1.26
CA ALA A 238 -13.89 -0.44 0.49
C ALA A 238 -14.73 -1.26 -0.47
N SER A 239 -16.05 -1.36 -0.22
CA SER A 239 -16.98 -2.20 -0.98
C SER A 239 -17.25 -1.69 -2.39
N VAL A 240 -17.07 -0.37 -2.64
CA VAL A 240 -17.33 0.27 -3.91
C VAL A 240 -16.07 0.99 -4.40
N PRO A 241 -15.62 0.80 -5.66
CA PRO A 241 -14.54 1.61 -6.23
C PRO A 241 -15.00 3.05 -6.37
N CYS A 242 -14.18 3.99 -5.89
CA CYS A 242 -14.50 5.41 -5.89
C CYS A 242 -13.57 6.22 -6.80
N TYR A 243 -12.29 5.95 -6.78
CA TYR A 243 -11.26 6.75 -7.42
C TYR A 243 -10.34 5.89 -8.27
N ALA A 244 -10.11 6.26 -9.51
CA ALA A 244 -9.15 5.63 -10.41
C ALA A 244 -7.86 6.47 -10.46
N TRP A 245 -6.79 5.94 -9.87
CA TRP A 245 -5.47 6.58 -9.87
C TRP A 245 -4.65 6.09 -11.05
N VAL A 246 -4.56 6.92 -12.07
CA VAL A 246 -3.94 6.59 -13.35
C VAL A 246 -2.41 6.79 -13.27
N LYS A 247 -1.66 5.92 -13.96
CA LYS A 247 -0.22 6.09 -14.08
C LYS A 247 0.09 6.91 -15.33
N GLU A 248 0.43 8.18 -15.12
CA GLU A 248 0.92 9.04 -16.21
C GLU A 248 2.43 8.92 -16.42
N PRO A 249 2.91 8.91 -17.68
CA PRO A 249 4.32 9.04 -18.00
C PRO A 249 4.88 10.38 -17.51
N GLY A 250 6.00 10.36 -16.78
CA GLY A 250 6.66 11.61 -16.34
C GLY A 250 6.10 12.23 -15.06
N SER A 251 5.24 11.51 -14.31
CA SER A 251 4.71 12.02 -13.03
C SER A 251 5.84 12.44 -12.06
N ALA A 252 5.61 13.53 -11.31
CA ALA A 252 6.57 14.12 -10.36
C ALA A 252 7.06 13.13 -9.28
N SER A 253 6.29 12.07 -9.02
CA SER A 253 6.62 11.00 -8.06
C SER A 253 7.77 10.10 -8.50
N SER A 254 8.13 10.07 -9.78
CA SER A 254 9.20 9.24 -10.36
C SER A 254 10.57 9.91 -10.34
N ALA A 255 10.64 11.23 -10.17
CA ALA A 255 11.89 12.00 -10.19
C ALA A 255 12.76 11.68 -8.97
N ARG A 256 14.11 11.72 -9.19
CA ARG A 256 15.06 11.66 -8.07
C ARG A 256 14.84 12.87 -7.16
N ILE A 257 14.74 12.61 -5.85
CA ILE A 257 14.63 13.70 -4.87
C ILE A 257 15.97 14.39 -4.69
N ASP A 258 15.94 15.66 -4.35
CA ASP A 258 17.08 16.36 -3.77
C ASP A 258 17.00 16.21 -2.24
N PRO A 259 18.03 15.61 -1.58
CA PRO A 259 17.93 15.28 -0.15
C PRO A 259 17.71 16.50 0.74
N GLU A 260 18.44 17.58 0.48
CA GLU A 260 18.46 18.79 1.30
C GLU A 260 17.11 19.53 1.30
N THR A 261 16.34 19.42 0.22
CA THR A 261 15.01 20.02 0.14
C THR A 261 13.90 19.06 0.53
N TYR A 262 14.06 17.75 0.30
CA TYR A 262 13.01 16.76 0.55
C TYR A 262 12.84 16.42 2.04
N PHE A 263 13.94 16.20 2.76
CA PHE A 263 13.86 15.70 4.13
C PHE A 263 13.37 16.75 5.15
N PRO A 264 13.62 18.07 5.00
CA PRO A 264 12.92 19.07 5.82
C PRO A 264 11.39 19.01 5.71
N HIS A 265 10.85 18.75 4.50
CA HIS A 265 9.41 18.55 4.34
C HIS A 265 8.93 17.26 5.02
N LEU A 266 9.75 16.20 5.03
CA LEU A 266 9.45 15.01 5.83
C LEU A 266 9.43 15.32 7.33
N GLU A 267 10.39 16.08 7.84
CA GLU A 267 10.42 16.49 9.26
C GLU A 267 9.13 17.20 9.67
N THR A 268 8.61 18.10 8.83
CA THR A 268 7.32 18.77 9.10
C THR A 268 6.17 17.77 9.29
N VAL A 269 6.16 16.66 8.51
CA VAL A 269 5.16 15.60 8.70
C VAL A 269 5.40 14.84 10.02
N LEU A 270 6.66 14.56 10.35
CA LEU A 270 7.02 13.90 11.62
C LEU A 270 6.66 14.77 12.83
N ASP A 271 6.82 16.11 12.72
CA ASP A 271 6.45 17.07 13.76
C ASP A 271 4.94 16.99 14.08
N VAL A 272 4.09 16.84 13.05
CA VAL A 272 2.65 16.64 13.27
C VAL A 272 2.38 15.36 14.05
N VAL A 273 3.08 14.26 13.73
CA VAL A 273 2.92 13.00 14.47
C VAL A 273 3.35 13.15 15.91
N GLU A 274 4.50 13.78 16.16
CA GLU A 274 5.06 13.94 17.50
C GLU A 274 4.25 14.93 18.36
N ALA A 275 3.69 15.97 17.75
CA ALA A 275 2.82 16.93 18.43
C ALA A 275 1.49 16.31 18.90
N HIS A 276 0.99 15.29 18.22
CA HIS A 276 -0.32 14.69 18.51
C HIS A 276 -0.23 13.30 19.14
N THR A 277 0.96 12.85 19.53
CA THR A 277 1.13 11.54 20.17
C THR A 277 2.13 11.64 21.32
N GLU A 278 1.91 10.89 22.38
CA GLU A 278 2.90 10.70 23.44
C GLU A 278 4.01 9.73 23.00
N PRO A 279 5.25 9.88 23.52
CA PRO A 279 6.30 8.88 23.34
C PRO A 279 5.81 7.47 23.70
N GLY A 280 6.03 6.49 22.81
CA GLY A 280 5.60 5.12 23.05
C GLY A 280 5.14 4.39 21.79
N ARG A 281 4.47 3.24 21.99
CA ARG A 281 4.15 2.30 20.92
C ARG A 281 3.35 2.88 19.75
N LEU A 282 2.44 3.82 20.02
CA LEU A 282 1.65 4.45 18.95
C LEU A 282 2.54 5.34 18.09
N ARG A 283 3.28 6.28 18.72
CA ARG A 283 4.23 7.16 18.01
C ARG A 283 5.22 6.35 17.18
N ASP A 284 5.86 5.34 17.77
CA ASP A 284 6.82 4.47 17.08
C ASP A 284 6.20 3.76 15.87
N ARG A 285 4.96 3.29 15.99
CA ARG A 285 4.22 2.65 14.90
C ARG A 285 3.94 3.62 13.75
N LEU A 286 3.54 4.84 14.06
CA LEU A 286 3.27 5.86 13.05
C LEU A 286 4.57 6.32 12.37
N LEU A 287 5.61 6.68 13.11
CA LEU A 287 6.91 7.12 12.59
C LEU A 287 7.54 6.05 11.69
N ARG A 288 7.38 4.76 12.02
CA ARG A 288 7.89 3.62 11.22
C ARG A 288 7.41 3.65 9.78
N HIS A 289 6.23 4.20 9.49
CA HIS A 289 5.71 4.32 8.12
C HIS A 289 6.68 5.11 7.24
N TRP A 290 7.05 6.31 7.66
CA TRP A 290 7.98 7.17 6.90
C TRP A 290 9.41 6.67 6.97
N PHE A 291 9.86 6.18 8.12
CA PHE A 291 11.18 5.58 8.27
C PHE A 291 11.39 4.48 7.23
N ARG A 292 10.48 3.51 7.17
CA ARG A 292 10.54 2.41 6.21
C ARG A 292 10.39 2.90 4.77
N GLY A 293 9.39 3.74 4.50
CA GLY A 293 8.99 4.10 3.14
C GLY A 293 9.82 5.22 2.51
N LYS A 294 10.29 6.17 3.33
CA LYS A 294 10.96 7.37 2.81
C LYS A 294 12.47 7.36 3.07
N ILE A 295 12.97 6.63 4.07
CA ILE A 295 14.41 6.55 4.39
C ILE A 295 14.97 5.17 4.04
N LEU A 296 14.60 4.10 4.76
CA LEU A 296 15.21 2.78 4.62
C LEU A 296 15.09 2.20 3.20
N LYS A 297 13.99 2.49 2.50
CA LYS A 297 13.82 2.10 1.08
C LYS A 297 14.82 2.78 0.14
N ARG A 298 15.36 3.95 0.50
CA ARG A 298 16.33 4.67 -0.33
C ARG A 298 17.76 4.14 -0.18
N VAL A 299 18.07 3.63 1.00
CA VAL A 299 19.40 3.06 1.30
C VAL A 299 19.42 1.52 1.12
N ALA A 300 18.55 0.98 0.29
CA ALA A 300 18.39 -0.46 0.09
C ALA A 300 18.83 -0.91 -1.31
N GLY A 301 19.55 -2.02 -1.38
CA GLY A 301 19.83 -2.83 -2.56
C GLY A 301 20.17 -2.04 -3.82
N ARG A 302 19.63 -2.48 -4.96
CA ARG A 302 19.88 -1.89 -6.28
C ARG A 302 19.65 -0.38 -6.34
N ARG A 303 18.78 0.16 -5.49
CA ARG A 303 18.49 1.60 -5.50
C ARG A 303 19.68 2.40 -5.01
N MET A 304 20.28 2.01 -3.88
CA MET A 304 21.46 2.67 -3.32
C MET A 304 22.69 2.50 -4.20
N VAL A 305 22.88 1.31 -4.74
CA VAL A 305 24.00 0.99 -5.64
C VAL A 305 23.97 1.83 -6.93
N LYS A 306 22.77 2.16 -7.43
CA LYS A 306 22.61 2.99 -8.63
C LYS A 306 22.81 4.49 -8.42
N TYR A 307 22.96 4.94 -7.19
CA TYR A 307 23.22 6.36 -6.96
C TYR A 307 24.68 6.70 -7.31
N PRO A 308 24.92 7.86 -7.94
CA PRO A 308 26.27 8.44 -8.00
C PRO A 308 26.82 8.63 -6.59
N ASP A 309 28.13 8.54 -6.45
CA ASP A 309 28.80 8.59 -5.14
C ASP A 309 28.52 9.90 -4.40
N ASP A 310 28.61 11.04 -5.11
CA ASP A 310 28.30 12.36 -4.57
C ASP A 310 26.87 12.47 -4.05
N TYR A 311 25.91 11.95 -4.81
CA TYR A 311 24.51 11.93 -4.36
C TYR A 311 24.30 11.01 -3.16
N ARG A 312 24.98 9.87 -3.12
CA ARG A 312 24.89 8.92 -2.01
C ARG A 312 25.41 9.53 -0.72
N GLU A 313 26.57 10.20 -0.77
CA GLU A 313 27.14 10.90 0.40
C GLU A 313 26.19 12.01 0.88
N ARG A 314 25.72 12.90 0.00
CA ARG A 314 24.73 13.93 0.35
C ARG A 314 23.47 13.33 0.97
N LEU A 315 22.95 12.22 0.44
CA LEU A 315 21.80 11.54 1.02
C LEU A 315 22.10 11.06 2.44
N LEU A 316 23.25 10.46 2.69
CA LEU A 316 23.65 9.97 4.01
C LEU A 316 23.92 11.11 4.98
N ASP A 317 24.51 12.22 4.53
CA ASP A 317 24.73 13.42 5.35
C ASP A 317 23.41 14.00 5.90
N VAL A 318 22.35 13.91 5.13
CA VAL A 318 21.02 14.38 5.57
C VAL A 318 20.28 13.33 6.40
N VAL A 319 20.27 12.06 5.95
CA VAL A 319 19.41 11.06 6.60
C VAL A 319 19.99 10.50 7.89
N THR A 320 21.32 10.44 8.05
CA THR A 320 21.95 9.87 9.26
C THR A 320 21.60 10.71 10.50
N PRO A 321 21.85 12.04 10.54
CA PRO A 321 21.45 12.84 11.70
C PRO A 321 19.94 12.85 11.93
N LEU A 322 19.14 12.85 10.86
CA LEU A 322 17.68 12.75 10.97
C LEU A 322 17.27 11.44 11.67
N VAL A 323 17.89 10.31 11.29
CA VAL A 323 17.58 9.00 11.90
C VAL A 323 18.02 8.96 13.36
N GLN A 324 19.21 9.45 13.67
CA GLN A 324 19.72 9.52 15.06
C GLN A 324 18.81 10.36 15.96
N LYS A 325 18.28 11.48 15.44
CA LYS A 325 17.43 12.42 16.18
C LYS A 325 15.99 11.91 16.36
N ARG A 326 15.37 11.33 15.33
CA ARG A 326 13.91 11.14 15.25
C ARG A 326 13.45 9.68 15.35
N PHE A 327 14.32 8.70 15.07
CA PHE A 327 13.90 7.30 15.00
C PHE A 327 14.66 6.44 16.01
N GLY A 328 14.17 6.44 17.25
CA GLY A 328 14.74 5.61 18.32
C GLY A 328 14.51 4.11 18.12
N PRO A 329 15.13 3.24 18.97
CA PRO A 329 15.04 1.79 18.85
C PRO A 329 13.60 1.23 18.92
N GLY A 330 12.65 1.92 19.58
CA GLY A 330 11.24 1.53 19.64
C GLY A 330 10.58 1.41 18.27
N VAL A 331 11.03 2.23 17.30
CA VAL A 331 10.54 2.20 15.92
C VAL A 331 10.87 0.87 15.23
N ASP A 332 11.94 0.18 15.64
CA ASP A 332 12.42 -1.04 15.00
C ASP A 332 11.54 -2.25 15.25
N SER A 333 10.75 -2.26 16.34
CA SER A 333 9.95 -3.41 16.77
C SER A 333 9.04 -4.00 15.67
N GLY A 334 8.64 -3.19 14.68
CA GLY A 334 7.82 -3.60 13.54
C GLY A 334 8.56 -3.65 12.21
N LEU A 335 9.87 -3.40 12.17
CA LEU A 335 10.67 -3.54 10.96
C LEU A 335 10.98 -5.01 10.69
N GLY A 336 11.00 -5.41 9.41
CA GLY A 336 11.56 -6.69 8.99
C GLY A 336 13.09 -6.67 9.06
N PHE A 337 13.70 -7.86 9.09
CA PHE A 337 15.14 -8.04 9.31
C PHE A 337 16.03 -7.14 8.46
N PRO A 338 15.89 -7.05 7.11
CA PRO A 338 16.78 -6.20 6.32
C PRO A 338 16.69 -4.71 6.71
N ASN A 339 15.51 -4.24 7.09
CA ASN A 339 15.31 -2.86 7.52
C ASN A 339 15.86 -2.60 8.92
N ARG A 340 15.84 -3.57 9.83
CA ARG A 340 16.48 -3.45 11.16
C ARG A 340 17.99 -3.26 11.03
N ILE A 341 18.63 -4.03 10.14
CA ILE A 341 20.06 -3.89 9.86
C ILE A 341 20.37 -2.48 9.35
N ARG A 342 19.64 -2.01 8.33
CA ARG A 342 19.83 -0.65 7.78
C ARG A 342 19.61 0.45 8.83
N ALA A 343 18.60 0.28 9.69
CA ALA A 343 18.32 1.22 10.76
C ALA A 343 19.47 1.28 11.78
N ALA A 344 20.00 0.14 12.20
CA ALA A 344 21.14 0.06 13.10
C ALA A 344 22.40 0.68 12.50
N LEU A 345 22.71 0.38 11.23
CA LEU A 345 23.86 0.93 10.52
C LEU A 345 23.76 2.46 10.34
N LEU A 346 22.55 2.99 10.03
CA LEU A 346 22.34 4.44 9.94
C LEU A 346 22.54 5.12 11.31
N ARG A 347 22.01 4.56 12.40
CA ARG A 347 22.20 5.14 13.74
C ARG A 347 23.66 5.14 14.18
N ALA A 348 24.40 4.10 13.82
CA ALA A 348 25.82 3.97 14.10
C ALA A 348 26.73 4.69 13.09
N ASP A 349 26.17 5.40 12.11
CA ASP A 349 26.86 6.04 10.97
C ASP A 349 27.86 5.09 10.26
N ARG A 350 27.47 3.82 10.13
CA ARG A 350 28.28 2.78 9.47
C ARG A 350 28.06 2.79 7.95
N ARG A 351 28.48 3.87 7.28
CA ARG A 351 28.22 4.11 5.84
C ARG A 351 28.80 3.04 4.93
N ALA A 352 30.05 2.61 5.19
CA ALA A 352 30.71 1.57 4.39
C ALA A 352 29.96 0.23 4.45
N ASP A 353 29.50 -0.19 5.65
CA ASP A 353 28.70 -1.41 5.81
C ASP A 353 27.33 -1.28 5.15
N LEU A 354 26.72 -0.10 5.19
CA LEU A 354 25.44 0.15 4.54
C LEU A 354 25.56 0.02 3.01
N VAL A 355 26.67 0.51 2.41
CA VAL A 355 26.99 0.33 0.99
C VAL A 355 27.25 -1.14 0.67
N SER A 356 28.04 -1.83 1.50
CA SER A 356 28.33 -3.26 1.34
C SER A 356 27.06 -4.10 1.42
N LEU A 357 26.18 -3.82 2.39
CA LEU A 357 24.86 -4.46 2.51
C LEU A 357 23.99 -4.21 1.27
N ALA A 358 23.97 -2.98 0.76
CA ALA A 358 23.21 -2.65 -0.44
C ALA A 358 23.74 -3.38 -1.68
N GLY A 359 25.06 -3.53 -1.80
CA GLY A 359 25.72 -4.35 -2.83
C GLY A 359 25.31 -5.82 -2.74
N PHE A 360 25.38 -6.39 -1.54
CA PHE A 360 24.94 -7.75 -1.28
C PHE A 360 23.47 -7.95 -1.68
N GLU A 361 22.58 -7.07 -1.25
CA GLU A 361 21.15 -7.13 -1.59
C GLU A 361 20.89 -6.97 -3.10
N ALA A 362 21.67 -6.14 -3.78
CA ALA A 362 21.57 -5.97 -5.23
C ALA A 362 21.99 -7.20 -6.02
N GLY A 363 22.93 -7.98 -5.47
CA GLY A 363 23.43 -9.24 -6.03
C GLY A 363 22.53 -10.45 -5.72
N LEU A 364 21.56 -10.33 -4.78
CA LEU A 364 20.66 -11.43 -4.46
C LEU A 364 19.84 -11.83 -5.68
N THR A 365 19.91 -13.11 -6.02
CA THR A 365 19.10 -13.76 -7.06
C THR A 365 18.28 -14.89 -6.45
N CYS A 366 17.09 -15.10 -6.98
CA CYS A 366 16.23 -16.21 -6.58
C CYS A 366 15.83 -17.00 -7.83
N ARG A 367 15.85 -18.33 -7.74
CA ARG A 367 15.37 -19.22 -8.79
C ARG A 367 14.46 -20.28 -8.18
N ALA A 368 13.29 -20.47 -8.78
CA ALA A 368 12.35 -21.53 -8.38
C ALA A 368 12.22 -22.53 -9.53
N VAL A 369 12.43 -23.82 -9.23
CA VAL A 369 12.43 -24.89 -10.24
C VAL A 369 11.54 -26.03 -9.78
N VAL A 370 10.71 -26.56 -10.68
CA VAL A 370 9.94 -27.80 -10.46
C VAL A 370 10.89 -29.00 -10.55
N THR A 371 11.03 -29.75 -9.47
CA THR A 371 11.82 -30.98 -9.41
C THR A 371 10.96 -32.24 -9.58
N ALA A 372 9.67 -32.16 -9.23
CA ALA A 372 8.70 -33.21 -9.46
C ALA A 372 7.29 -32.62 -9.63
N ALA A 373 6.47 -33.29 -10.45
CA ALA A 373 5.08 -32.93 -10.68
C ALA A 373 4.22 -34.17 -10.83
N ARG A 374 2.99 -34.14 -10.30
CA ARG A 374 2.00 -35.21 -10.50
C ARG A 374 0.57 -34.66 -10.42
N TRP A 375 -0.33 -35.27 -11.19
CA TRP A 375 -1.77 -35.11 -11.02
C TRP A 375 -2.31 -36.12 -10.01
N SER A 376 -3.25 -35.71 -9.17
CA SER A 376 -4.08 -36.65 -8.38
C SER A 376 -5.23 -37.18 -9.22
N ARG A 377 -5.87 -38.27 -8.75
CA ARG A 377 -7.08 -38.83 -9.40
C ARG A 377 -8.22 -37.81 -9.46
N GLY A 378 -8.31 -36.90 -8.48
CA GLY A 378 -9.30 -35.81 -8.42
C GLY A 378 -8.88 -34.54 -9.17
N GLY A 379 -7.79 -34.58 -9.96
CA GLY A 379 -7.34 -33.46 -10.79
C GLY A 379 -6.49 -32.40 -10.09
N GLY A 380 -6.18 -32.54 -8.80
CA GLY A 380 -5.24 -31.64 -8.10
C GLY A 380 -3.81 -31.79 -8.65
N LEU A 381 -3.12 -30.67 -8.84
CA LEU A 381 -1.73 -30.61 -9.25
C LEU A 381 -0.81 -30.51 -8.03
N TYR A 382 0.08 -31.47 -7.87
CA TYR A 382 1.09 -31.48 -6.83
C TYR A 382 2.45 -31.21 -7.45
N LEU A 383 3.14 -30.18 -6.96
CA LEU A 383 4.47 -29.79 -7.39
C LEU A 383 5.44 -29.90 -6.22
N THR A 384 6.65 -30.38 -6.49
CA THR A 384 7.80 -30.22 -5.62
C THR A 384 8.72 -29.18 -6.25
N LEU A 385 9.04 -28.14 -5.50
CA LEU A 385 9.86 -27.04 -5.96
C LEU A 385 11.18 -27.03 -5.19
N ARG A 386 12.28 -26.71 -5.89
CA ARG A 386 13.51 -26.26 -5.30
C ARG A 386 13.62 -24.74 -5.50
N VAL A 387 13.97 -24.04 -4.43
CA VAL A 387 14.17 -22.59 -4.45
C VAL A 387 15.60 -22.30 -4.00
N ASP A 388 16.38 -21.74 -4.89
CA ASP A 388 17.76 -21.36 -4.65
C ASP A 388 17.81 -19.82 -4.50
N ILE A 389 18.42 -19.31 -3.40
CA ILE A 389 18.69 -17.88 -3.19
C ILE A 389 20.20 -17.71 -3.12
N THR A 390 20.77 -17.08 -4.15
CA THR A 390 22.22 -17.01 -4.32
C THR A 390 22.70 -15.56 -4.47
N ASN A 391 23.98 -15.36 -4.20
CA ASN A 391 24.73 -14.16 -4.52
C ASN A 391 26.05 -14.63 -5.17
N ASP A 392 26.33 -14.17 -6.39
CA ASP A 392 27.48 -14.63 -7.20
C ASP A 392 27.63 -16.17 -7.28
N GLY A 393 26.47 -16.85 -7.41
CA GLY A 393 26.41 -18.32 -7.57
C GLY A 393 26.60 -19.13 -6.28
N ARG A 394 26.81 -18.49 -5.13
CA ARG A 394 26.92 -19.13 -3.82
C ARG A 394 25.65 -18.92 -3.00
N ASP A 395 25.36 -19.82 -2.06
CA ASP A 395 24.26 -19.65 -1.11
C ASP A 395 24.38 -18.30 -0.42
N ALA A 396 23.36 -17.46 -0.57
CA ALA A 396 23.38 -16.09 -0.08
C ALA A 396 23.03 -15.99 1.41
N LEU A 397 22.19 -16.91 1.93
CA LEU A 397 21.64 -16.84 3.27
C LEU A 397 22.12 -18.03 4.11
N VAL A 398 23.23 -17.84 4.81
CA VAL A 398 23.82 -18.87 5.70
C VAL A 398 23.36 -18.62 7.13
N PHE A 399 22.83 -19.65 7.76
CA PHE A 399 22.25 -19.58 9.10
C PHE A 399 23.03 -20.46 10.08
N GLU A 400 23.24 -19.94 11.28
CA GLU A 400 23.84 -20.67 12.39
C GLU A 400 22.89 -20.67 13.60
N THR A 401 22.82 -21.81 14.28
CA THR A 401 22.09 -21.92 15.55
C THR A 401 23.03 -21.58 16.69
N VAL A 402 22.71 -20.54 17.45
CA VAL A 402 23.48 -20.12 18.63
C VAL A 402 22.66 -20.31 19.90
N ALA A 403 23.33 -20.70 20.99
CA ALA A 403 22.73 -20.68 22.31
C ALA A 403 22.60 -19.20 22.76
N THR A 404 21.45 -18.82 23.26
CA THR A 404 21.25 -17.51 23.88
C THR A 404 21.09 -17.68 25.38
N ASP A 405 21.83 -16.90 26.15
CA ASP A 405 21.64 -16.84 27.58
C ASP A 405 20.22 -16.33 27.87
N ALA A 406 19.49 -17.03 28.71
CA ALA A 406 18.17 -16.59 29.15
C ALA A 406 18.36 -15.29 29.96
N SER A 407 17.81 -14.17 29.49
CA SER A 407 17.70 -12.98 30.32
C SER A 407 16.83 -13.29 31.55
N ASP A 408 17.24 -12.85 32.73
CA ASP A 408 16.82 -13.14 34.10
C ASP A 408 15.32 -12.91 34.46
N THR A 409 14.35 -13.28 33.64
CA THR A 409 12.95 -13.06 33.99
C THR A 409 12.03 -14.26 33.95
N ASP A 410 12.52 -15.48 33.66
CA ASP A 410 11.67 -16.69 33.72
C ASP A 410 12.47 -17.93 34.26
N SER A 411 12.39 -18.14 35.57
CA SER A 411 13.19 -19.14 36.31
C SER A 411 12.56 -20.54 36.34
N SER A 412 11.74 -20.93 35.37
CA SER A 412 11.03 -22.22 35.42
C SER A 412 11.28 -23.21 34.27
N ALA A 413 12.18 -22.93 33.33
CA ALA A 413 12.50 -23.89 32.27
C ALA A 413 14.04 -24.01 32.08
N SER A 414 14.63 -25.12 32.53
CA SER A 414 16.03 -25.46 32.34
C SER A 414 16.38 -25.89 30.91
N GLY A 415 16.12 -25.06 29.93
CA GLY A 415 16.49 -25.31 28.53
C GLY A 415 17.16 -24.07 27.92
N GLN A 416 18.43 -24.22 27.50
CA GLN A 416 19.10 -23.18 26.72
C GLN A 416 18.24 -22.80 25.53
N LYS A 417 17.80 -21.55 25.47
CA LYS A 417 17.04 -21.03 24.32
C LYS A 417 17.98 -20.95 23.11
N LYS A 418 17.62 -21.62 22.02
CA LYS A 418 18.38 -21.59 20.78
C LYS A 418 17.79 -20.52 19.88
N SER A 419 18.64 -19.70 19.27
CA SER A 419 18.27 -18.69 18.27
C SER A 419 19.05 -18.91 16.98
N THR A 420 18.44 -18.52 15.86
CA THR A 420 19.06 -18.63 14.55
C THR A 420 19.59 -17.26 14.12
N ARG A 421 20.88 -17.20 13.81
CA ARG A 421 21.56 -16.01 13.27
C ARG A 421 21.84 -16.16 11.79
N LEU A 422 21.73 -15.06 11.04
CA LEU A 422 22.24 -14.95 9.67
C LEU A 422 23.70 -14.45 9.73
N THR A 423 24.63 -15.24 9.20
CA THR A 423 26.08 -14.97 9.31
C THR A 423 26.71 -14.49 8.00
N SER A 424 26.02 -14.59 6.88
CA SER A 424 26.54 -14.26 5.55
C SER A 424 26.50 -12.78 5.17
N LEU A 425 26.06 -11.86 6.06
CA LEU A 425 26.02 -10.45 5.74
C LEU A 425 27.42 -9.83 5.65
N PRO A 426 27.70 -8.96 4.68
CA PRO A 426 29.01 -8.34 4.47
C PRO A 426 29.19 -7.13 5.41
N LEU A 427 29.19 -7.38 6.71
CA LEU A 427 29.47 -6.36 7.74
C LEU A 427 30.91 -6.45 8.17
N SER A 428 31.59 -5.32 8.32
CA SER A 428 32.99 -5.28 8.74
C SER A 428 33.19 -5.75 10.18
N SER A 429 32.21 -5.49 11.06
CA SER A 429 32.12 -5.95 12.43
C SER A 429 30.67 -5.88 12.91
N VAL A 430 30.34 -6.57 14.00
CA VAL A 430 29.09 -6.44 14.74
C VAL A 430 29.23 -5.60 16.01
N ASP A 431 30.42 -5.14 16.32
CA ASP A 431 30.71 -4.36 17.53
C ASP A 431 29.94 -3.04 17.52
N GLY A 432 29.37 -2.67 18.65
CA GLY A 432 28.56 -1.46 18.79
C GLY A 432 27.15 -1.53 18.15
N LEU A 433 26.79 -2.66 17.52
CA LEU A 433 25.44 -2.92 17.02
C LEU A 433 24.62 -3.72 18.06
N PRO A 434 23.28 -3.69 18.00
CA PRO A 434 22.45 -4.46 18.89
C PRO A 434 22.80 -5.97 18.86
N PRO A 435 22.94 -6.66 20.01
CA PRO A 435 23.44 -8.04 20.07
C PRO A 435 22.51 -9.06 19.38
N ASP A 436 21.22 -8.75 19.28
CA ASP A 436 20.19 -9.56 18.62
C ASP A 436 19.95 -9.15 17.15
N LEU A 437 20.77 -8.20 16.62
CA LEU A 437 20.54 -7.63 15.29
C LEU A 437 20.49 -8.69 14.19
N LEU A 438 21.35 -9.70 14.27
CA LEU A 438 21.45 -10.78 13.28
C LEU A 438 20.49 -11.96 13.55
N VAL A 439 19.70 -11.93 14.62
CA VAL A 439 18.72 -12.96 14.94
C VAL A 439 17.53 -12.87 13.99
N VAL A 440 17.16 -13.98 13.34
CA VAL A 440 16.14 -14.05 12.28
C VAL A 440 14.97 -14.99 12.60
N ASP A 441 14.86 -15.51 13.80
CA ASP A 441 13.82 -16.48 14.19
C ASP A 441 12.41 -16.01 13.86
N ARG A 442 12.12 -14.70 14.06
CA ARG A 442 10.82 -14.10 13.75
C ARG A 442 10.53 -14.13 12.26
N GLU A 443 11.53 -13.82 11.46
CA GLU A 443 11.43 -13.79 10.01
C GLU A 443 11.28 -15.20 9.43
N LEU A 444 12.07 -16.17 9.93
CA LEU A 444 11.99 -17.57 9.51
C LEU A 444 10.61 -18.19 9.79
N ARG A 445 9.98 -17.84 10.93
CA ARG A 445 8.59 -18.24 11.20
C ARG A 445 7.59 -17.68 10.17
N ASN A 446 7.93 -16.61 9.50
CA ASN A 446 7.10 -15.95 8.48
C ASN A 446 7.54 -16.28 7.04
N ASP A 447 8.52 -17.16 6.88
CA ASP A 447 8.95 -17.63 5.58
C ASP A 447 7.80 -18.29 4.85
N ARG A 448 7.71 -18.02 3.55
CA ARG A 448 6.60 -18.50 2.73
C ARG A 448 7.00 -18.62 1.26
N VAL A 449 6.46 -19.63 0.61
CA VAL A 449 6.51 -19.80 -0.84
C VAL A 449 5.08 -19.83 -1.33
N ASP A 450 4.69 -18.84 -2.11
CA ASP A 450 3.36 -18.72 -2.72
C ASP A 450 3.48 -18.85 -4.24
N VAL A 451 2.54 -19.57 -4.86
CA VAL A 451 2.46 -19.74 -6.30
C VAL A 451 1.24 -18.99 -6.83
N PHE A 452 1.44 -18.22 -7.88
CA PHE A 452 0.42 -17.44 -8.56
C PHE A 452 0.34 -17.85 -10.03
N LEU A 453 -0.84 -17.71 -10.62
CA LEU A 453 -1.04 -17.68 -12.05
C LEU A 453 -1.05 -16.22 -12.51
N ARG A 454 -0.17 -15.86 -13.44
CA ARG A 454 -0.17 -14.56 -14.12
C ARG A 454 -0.76 -14.71 -15.50
N GLU A 455 -1.89 -14.09 -15.71
CA GLU A 455 -2.58 -14.05 -17.00
C GLU A 455 -1.93 -13.02 -17.94
N GLU A 456 -2.29 -13.04 -19.24
CA GLU A 456 -1.78 -12.08 -20.23
C GLU A 456 -2.20 -10.63 -19.89
N THR A 457 -3.31 -10.43 -19.17
CA THR A 457 -3.77 -9.15 -18.64
C THR A 457 -2.85 -8.57 -17.57
N GLY A 458 -1.94 -9.37 -17.00
CA GLY A 458 -1.00 -8.99 -15.96
C GLY A 458 -1.54 -9.18 -14.54
N ASP A 459 -2.76 -9.66 -14.37
CA ASP A 459 -3.34 -9.96 -13.06
C ASP A 459 -2.78 -11.25 -12.47
N ASP A 460 -2.50 -11.22 -11.16
CA ASP A 460 -1.96 -12.34 -10.42
C ASP A 460 -3.05 -13.04 -9.60
N ARG A 461 -3.35 -14.29 -9.94
CA ARG A 461 -4.28 -15.14 -9.19
C ARG A 461 -3.50 -16.06 -8.25
N HIS A 462 -3.71 -15.95 -6.94
CA HIS A 462 -3.06 -16.82 -5.94
C HIS A 462 -3.58 -18.25 -6.05
N LEU A 463 -2.68 -19.22 -6.21
CA LEU A 463 -3.00 -20.63 -6.38
C LEU A 463 -2.73 -21.49 -5.15
N ALA A 464 -1.58 -21.31 -4.54
CA ALA A 464 -1.13 -22.10 -3.41
C ALA A 464 -0.11 -21.33 -2.58
N GLY A 465 -0.01 -21.66 -1.28
CA GLY A 465 1.01 -21.11 -0.39
C GLY A 465 1.46 -22.11 0.66
N ARG A 466 2.77 -22.15 0.94
CA ARG A 466 3.37 -23.06 1.91
C ARG A 466 4.37 -22.33 2.78
N ARG A 467 4.41 -22.70 4.08
CA ARG A 467 5.55 -22.40 4.95
C ARG A 467 6.55 -23.52 4.80
N PRO A 468 7.69 -23.30 4.15
CA PRO A 468 8.68 -24.34 3.93
C PRO A 468 9.50 -24.57 5.22
N ARG A 469 9.88 -25.81 5.49
CA ARG A 469 10.89 -26.11 6.52
C ARG A 469 12.29 -25.82 5.98
N ASP A 470 12.50 -26.16 4.71
CA ASP A 470 13.66 -25.79 3.94
C ASP A 470 13.23 -25.35 2.52
N LEU A 471 14.12 -24.73 1.76
CA LEU A 471 13.84 -24.28 0.40
C LEU A 471 14.26 -25.31 -0.67
N ALA A 472 15.02 -26.34 -0.29
CA ALA A 472 15.46 -27.38 -1.22
C ALA A 472 14.30 -28.27 -1.68
N THR A 473 13.28 -28.43 -0.82
CA THR A 473 12.13 -29.30 -1.10
C THR A 473 10.82 -28.67 -0.62
N VAL A 474 10.19 -27.89 -1.47
CA VAL A 474 8.91 -27.20 -1.16
C VAL A 474 7.76 -27.88 -1.89
N ALA A 475 6.91 -28.62 -1.15
CA ALA A 475 5.72 -29.24 -1.73
C ALA A 475 4.54 -28.26 -1.74
N VAL A 476 3.94 -28.02 -2.90
CA VAL A 476 2.73 -27.20 -3.08
C VAL A 476 1.64 -28.02 -3.78
N SER A 477 0.38 -27.73 -3.46
CA SER A 477 -0.79 -28.35 -4.07
C SER A 477 -1.68 -27.25 -4.64
N ILE A 478 -1.99 -27.35 -5.92
CA ILE A 478 -2.83 -26.44 -6.67
C ILE A 478 -4.11 -27.18 -7.04
N ASP A 479 -5.25 -26.56 -6.79
CA ASP A 479 -6.55 -27.05 -7.25
C ASP A 479 -6.97 -26.28 -8.50
N PRO A 480 -6.84 -26.86 -9.71
CA PRO A 480 -7.17 -26.15 -10.93
C PRO A 480 -8.65 -25.78 -11.07
N LEU A 481 -9.57 -26.46 -10.36
CA LEU A 481 -10.99 -26.10 -10.35
C LEU A 481 -11.26 -24.78 -9.63
N LYS A 482 -10.41 -24.41 -8.65
CA LYS A 482 -10.46 -23.10 -8.00
C LYS A 482 -9.82 -22.01 -8.83
N VAL A 483 -9.01 -22.38 -9.80
CA VAL A 483 -8.31 -21.47 -10.73
C VAL A 483 -9.19 -21.15 -11.92
N PHE A 484 -9.80 -22.19 -12.50
CA PHE A 484 -10.61 -22.11 -13.69
C PHE A 484 -12.05 -22.52 -13.33
N ASP A 485 -12.89 -21.55 -13.02
CA ASP A 485 -14.30 -21.87 -12.84
C ASP A 485 -14.97 -22.23 -14.19
N ALA A 486 -16.21 -22.74 -14.15
CA ALA A 486 -16.86 -23.24 -15.36
C ALA A 486 -17.15 -22.14 -16.41
N GLN A 487 -17.25 -20.89 -15.97
CA GLN A 487 -17.55 -19.70 -16.80
C GLN A 487 -16.29 -18.92 -17.20
N ASP A 488 -15.10 -19.28 -16.64
CA ASP A 488 -13.85 -18.62 -16.92
C ASP A 488 -13.32 -19.05 -18.30
N ASP A 489 -13.28 -18.12 -19.23
CA ASP A 489 -12.73 -18.30 -20.58
C ASP A 489 -11.20 -18.17 -20.62
N SER A 490 -10.52 -17.96 -19.48
CA SER A 490 -9.07 -17.83 -19.45
C SER A 490 -8.38 -19.11 -19.98
N ARG A 491 -7.36 -18.91 -20.80
CA ARG A 491 -6.57 -20.00 -21.40
C ARG A 491 -5.49 -20.51 -20.46
N GLY A 492 -5.31 -19.88 -19.32
CA GLY A 492 -4.23 -20.11 -18.38
C GLY A 492 -3.18 -19.01 -18.41
N GLY A 493 -2.01 -19.26 -17.83
CA GLY A 493 -0.96 -18.26 -17.74
C GLY A 493 0.33 -18.81 -17.15
N ARG A 494 1.29 -17.92 -16.96
CA ARG A 494 2.60 -18.24 -16.37
C ARG A 494 2.50 -18.46 -14.89
N LEU A 495 3.22 -19.45 -14.36
CA LEU A 495 3.33 -19.63 -12.92
C LEU A 495 4.47 -18.77 -12.38
N ILE A 496 4.11 -17.92 -11.41
CA ILE A 496 5.02 -17.03 -10.69
C ILE A 496 5.14 -17.53 -9.26
N VAL A 497 6.35 -17.51 -8.72
CA VAL A 497 6.62 -17.88 -7.34
C VAL A 497 7.05 -16.65 -6.56
N LYS A 498 6.35 -16.37 -5.48
CA LYS A 498 6.73 -15.35 -4.52
C LYS A 498 7.36 -16.01 -3.30
N VAL A 499 8.65 -15.81 -3.13
CA VAL A 499 9.44 -16.39 -2.04
C VAL A 499 9.70 -15.33 -0.99
N ARG A 500 9.33 -15.63 0.27
CA ARG A 500 9.75 -14.84 1.43
C ARG A 500 10.72 -15.68 2.26
N ARG A 501 11.93 -15.16 2.47
CA ARG A 501 12.97 -15.81 3.25
C ARG A 501 13.72 -14.78 4.09
N ALA A 502 13.79 -15.01 5.40
CA ALA A 502 14.50 -14.13 6.35
C ALA A 502 14.20 -12.63 6.18
N GLY A 503 12.96 -12.29 5.78
CA GLY A 503 12.51 -10.92 5.59
C GLY A 503 12.72 -10.34 4.17
N TRP A 504 13.54 -10.96 3.30
CA TRP A 504 13.57 -10.64 1.88
C TRP A 504 12.38 -11.25 1.15
N THR A 505 11.98 -10.62 0.05
CA THR A 505 10.91 -11.12 -0.81
C THR A 505 11.39 -11.08 -2.26
N PHE A 506 11.23 -12.20 -2.93
CA PHE A 506 11.55 -12.40 -4.34
C PHE A 506 10.28 -12.77 -5.09
N GLU A 507 10.16 -12.29 -6.30
CA GLU A 507 9.10 -12.68 -7.22
C GLU A 507 9.76 -13.12 -8.52
N VAL A 508 9.59 -14.39 -8.86
CA VAL A 508 10.31 -15.03 -9.98
C VAL A 508 9.40 -15.96 -10.75
N PRO A 509 9.60 -16.14 -12.06
CA PRO A 509 8.90 -17.17 -12.81
C PRO A 509 9.28 -18.56 -12.28
N LEU A 510 8.32 -19.47 -12.29
CA LEU A 510 8.57 -20.89 -12.02
C LEU A 510 9.17 -21.52 -13.26
N HIS A 511 10.30 -22.20 -13.11
CA HIS A 511 10.98 -22.90 -14.20
C HIS A 511 10.84 -24.42 -14.07
N ALA A 512 10.96 -25.13 -15.16
CA ALA A 512 11.11 -26.58 -15.20
C ALA A 512 11.94 -26.99 -16.39
N GLU A 513 12.67 -28.08 -16.24
CA GLU A 513 13.24 -28.77 -17.40
C GLU A 513 12.12 -29.47 -18.19
N PRO A 514 12.10 -29.38 -19.51
CA PRO A 514 11.06 -30.02 -20.34
C PRO A 514 10.88 -31.52 -20.04
N ALA A 515 11.97 -32.24 -19.72
CA ALA A 515 11.94 -33.65 -19.35
C ALA A 515 11.17 -33.94 -18.05
N THR A 516 11.19 -33.00 -17.07
CA THR A 516 10.46 -33.13 -15.82
C THR A 516 8.95 -33.11 -16.05
N LEU A 517 8.48 -32.28 -16.98
CA LEU A 517 7.05 -32.13 -17.29
C LEU A 517 6.55 -33.09 -18.35
N ALA A 518 7.43 -33.62 -19.22
CA ALA A 518 7.06 -34.54 -20.31
C ALA A 518 6.33 -35.81 -19.83
N ARG A 519 6.64 -36.28 -18.62
CA ARG A 519 6.02 -37.46 -18.00
C ARG A 519 4.69 -37.15 -17.29
N LEU A 520 4.38 -35.88 -17.05
CA LEU A 520 3.19 -35.48 -16.27
C LEU A 520 1.89 -35.74 -17.05
N GLY A 521 1.91 -35.55 -18.36
CA GLY A 521 0.72 -35.66 -19.19
C GLY A 521 -0.35 -34.62 -18.89
N ARG A 522 -1.59 -34.94 -19.22
CA ARG A 522 -2.77 -34.10 -18.98
C ARG A 522 -3.39 -34.43 -17.63
N SER A 523 -4.09 -33.46 -17.04
CA SER A 523 -4.93 -33.72 -15.88
C SER A 523 -6.08 -34.67 -16.26
N PRO A 524 -6.69 -35.32 -15.26
CA PRO A 524 -8.05 -35.84 -15.41
C PRO A 524 -8.99 -34.72 -15.89
N MET A 525 -10.14 -35.12 -16.48
CA MET A 525 -11.14 -34.17 -16.95
C MET A 525 -11.68 -33.33 -15.79
N LEU A 526 -11.46 -32.02 -15.80
CA LEU A 526 -11.88 -31.05 -14.80
C LEU A 526 -12.94 -30.15 -15.45
N ALA A 527 -14.18 -30.22 -14.99
CA ALA A 527 -15.31 -29.48 -15.57
C ALA A 527 -15.36 -29.58 -17.12
N GLY A 528 -15.16 -30.80 -17.65
CA GLY A 528 -15.21 -31.08 -19.08
C GLY A 528 -13.94 -30.69 -19.87
N ARG A 529 -12.91 -30.15 -19.24
CA ARG A 529 -11.68 -29.69 -19.91
C ARG A 529 -10.43 -30.10 -19.14
N PRO A 530 -9.46 -30.79 -19.75
CA PRO A 530 -8.20 -31.09 -19.07
C PRO A 530 -7.28 -29.87 -19.00
N CYS A 531 -6.43 -29.87 -17.99
CA CYS A 531 -5.33 -28.92 -17.87
C CYS A 531 -3.99 -29.57 -18.22
N THR A 532 -3.06 -28.78 -18.70
CA THR A 532 -1.68 -29.18 -18.96
C THR A 532 -0.70 -28.22 -18.32
N LEU A 533 0.42 -28.75 -17.85
CA LEU A 533 1.54 -27.97 -17.39
C LEU A 533 2.65 -28.08 -18.45
N VAL A 534 3.09 -26.95 -18.97
CA VAL A 534 4.09 -26.93 -20.05
C VAL A 534 5.24 -26.00 -19.69
N ALA A 535 6.46 -26.34 -20.14
CA ALA A 535 7.58 -25.40 -20.10
C ALA A 535 7.68 -24.72 -21.47
N THR A 536 7.82 -23.40 -21.47
CA THR A 536 8.09 -22.58 -22.65
C THR A 536 9.55 -22.77 -23.12
N GLY A 537 9.93 -22.17 -24.23
CA GLY A 537 11.29 -22.32 -24.77
C GLY A 537 12.40 -21.79 -23.86
N ASP A 538 12.06 -20.82 -22.98
CA ASP A 538 12.91 -20.27 -21.92
C ASP A 538 12.81 -21.04 -20.58
N GLY A 539 12.06 -22.16 -20.57
CA GLY A 539 11.88 -23.02 -19.40
C GLY A 539 10.86 -22.52 -18.37
N VAL A 540 10.15 -21.43 -18.64
CA VAL A 540 9.09 -20.92 -17.76
C VAL A 540 7.88 -21.84 -17.82
N VAL A 541 7.30 -22.13 -16.67
CA VAL A 541 6.16 -23.03 -16.53
C VAL A 541 4.85 -22.27 -16.71
N GLU A 542 4.00 -22.80 -17.58
CA GLU A 542 2.63 -22.33 -17.80
C GLU A 542 1.61 -23.42 -17.46
N LEU A 543 0.55 -23.04 -16.77
CA LEU A 543 -0.63 -23.86 -16.56
C LEU A 543 -1.67 -23.46 -17.61
N ARG A 544 -2.04 -24.37 -18.49
CA ARG A 544 -2.96 -24.14 -19.61
C ARG A 544 -4.20 -25.01 -19.47
N ARG A 545 -5.36 -24.45 -19.81
CA ARG A 545 -6.63 -25.15 -19.96
C ARG A 545 -6.86 -25.45 -21.45
N GLU A 546 -7.16 -26.70 -21.79
CA GLU A 546 -7.40 -27.07 -23.20
C GLU A 546 -8.82 -26.66 -23.62
N TRP A 547 -8.94 -26.18 -24.86
CA TRP A 547 -10.22 -25.86 -25.48
C TRP A 547 -10.74 -27.07 -26.30
N PRO A 548 -12.07 -27.33 -26.35
CA PRO A 548 -12.63 -28.44 -27.15
C PRO A 548 -12.27 -28.37 -28.63
N GLY A 549 -12.12 -27.18 -29.20
CA GLY A 549 -11.74 -26.96 -30.60
C GLY A 549 -10.23 -26.99 -30.91
N GLY A 550 -9.37 -26.99 -29.87
CA GLY A 550 -7.89 -27.00 -30.07
C GLY A 550 -7.36 -28.26 -30.74
N ARG A 551 -8.03 -29.42 -30.52
CA ARG A 551 -7.66 -30.69 -31.14
C ARG A 551 -7.76 -30.68 -32.68
N MET A 552 -8.77 -30.02 -33.23
CA MET A 552 -8.94 -29.95 -34.70
C MET A 552 -7.90 -29.02 -35.35
N LYS A 553 -7.61 -27.86 -34.72
CA LYS A 553 -6.59 -26.93 -35.24
C LYS A 553 -5.17 -27.50 -35.14
N ASP A 554 -4.83 -28.20 -34.07
CA ASP A 554 -3.51 -28.83 -33.90
C ASP A 554 -3.35 -30.08 -34.78
N ALA A 555 -4.40 -30.85 -35.00
CA ALA A 555 -4.37 -31.99 -35.95
C ALA A 555 -4.26 -31.48 -37.39
N ALA A 556 -5.02 -30.44 -37.74
CA ALA A 556 -4.93 -29.79 -39.04
C ALA A 556 -3.55 -29.14 -39.26
N GLY A 557 -3.01 -28.45 -38.25
CA GLY A 557 -1.66 -27.85 -38.31
C GLY A 557 -0.53 -28.87 -38.40
N ARG A 558 -0.68 -30.05 -37.77
CA ARG A 558 0.26 -31.17 -37.96
C ARG A 558 0.13 -31.83 -39.33
N ALA A 559 -1.08 -31.99 -39.86
CA ALA A 559 -1.34 -32.48 -41.18
C ALA A 559 -0.78 -31.54 -42.25
N ILE A 560 -1.00 -30.25 -42.13
CA ILE A 560 -0.47 -29.22 -43.04
C ILE A 560 1.07 -29.18 -42.99
N ARG A 561 1.69 -29.29 -41.80
CA ARG A 561 3.16 -29.39 -41.70
C ARG A 561 3.72 -30.67 -42.29
N ARG A 562 3.02 -31.81 -42.18
CA ARG A 562 3.41 -33.07 -42.85
C ARG A 562 3.29 -32.96 -44.37
N LEU A 563 2.22 -32.36 -44.87
CA LEU A 563 2.03 -32.09 -46.29
C LEU A 563 3.10 -31.14 -46.85
N ARG A 564 3.41 -30.04 -46.16
CA ARG A 564 4.48 -29.11 -46.57
C ARG A 564 5.87 -29.76 -46.54
N LYS A 565 6.09 -30.73 -45.64
CA LYS A 565 7.37 -31.48 -45.59
C LYS A 565 7.45 -32.57 -46.66
N ALA A 566 6.32 -33.13 -47.09
CA ALA A 566 6.25 -34.07 -48.21
C ALA A 566 6.45 -33.37 -49.56
N VAL A 567 5.83 -32.20 -49.76
CA VAL A 567 5.98 -31.37 -50.98
C VAL A 567 7.39 -30.75 -51.13
N ARG A 568 8.17 -30.64 -50.06
CA ARG A 568 9.58 -30.18 -50.14
C ARG A 568 10.59 -31.33 -50.33
N ARG A 569 10.16 -32.61 -50.40
CA ARG A 569 11.01 -33.79 -50.61
C ARG A 569 10.73 -34.53 -51.93
N GLY A 570 9.78 -34.10 -52.72
CA GLY A 570 9.57 -34.43 -54.11
C GLY A 570 9.96 -33.23 -55.00
#